data_bcb382f8d4b40ef8647e8b5912921a8a
#
_entry.id   bcb382f8d4b40ef8647e8b5912921a8a
#
_cell.length_a   1.000
_cell.length_b   1.000
_cell.length_c   1.000
_cell.angle_alpha   90.00
_cell.angle_beta   90.00
_cell.angle_gamma   90.00
#
_symmetry.space_group_name_H-M   'P 1'
#
loop_
_entity.id
_entity.type
_entity.pdbx_description
1 polymer ?
#
loop_
_entity_poly.entity_id
_entity_poly.type
_entity_poly.pdbx_seq_one_letter_code
_entity_poly.pdbx_strand_id
1 'polypeptide(L)'
;MALKVIGAGFGRTGTWSTFAALNRLGFPCYHMQEVILNKANKGHLNFWRKVANSKPGTPHDWDRAFANYTATVDNPGCCVWRELLAAYPDAKVLLTLHPRGAEGWYDSTIDTIYFTENLWQFKILEWLTPFGRKFGDMSRKLIWGRVLAGVMDDRERAIARYNAYTEEV
;
A
#
# COMPACT_ATOMS: atom_id res chain seq x y z
N MET A 1 14.62 -7.92 10.95
CA MET A 1 14.00 -7.32 12.18
C MET A 1 12.51 -7.58 12.11
N ALA A 2 11.83 -7.88 13.23
CA ALA A 2 10.38 -8.06 13.22
C ALA A 2 9.66 -6.70 13.12
N LEU A 3 8.55 -6.64 12.41
CA LEU A 3 7.69 -5.46 12.42
C LEU A 3 7.09 -5.26 13.82
N LYS A 4 7.08 -4.01 14.27
CA LYS A 4 6.47 -3.56 15.54
C LYS A 4 5.21 -2.75 15.29
N VAL A 5 5.11 -2.10 14.12
CA VAL A 5 3.96 -1.28 13.72
C VAL A 5 3.55 -1.65 12.31
N ILE A 6 2.28 -1.99 12.15
CA ILE A 6 1.65 -2.30 10.86
C ILE A 6 0.60 -1.24 10.59
N GLY A 7 0.89 -0.32 9.67
CA GLY A 7 -0.06 0.67 9.21
C GLY A 7 -1.08 0.06 8.25
N ALA A 8 -2.34 0.08 8.64
CA ALA A 8 -3.46 -0.42 7.84
C ALA A 8 -4.20 0.70 7.08
N GLY A 9 -3.87 1.98 7.32
CA GLY A 9 -4.51 3.09 6.61
C GLY A 9 -4.12 3.15 5.14
N PHE A 10 -5.10 3.42 4.28
CA PHE A 10 -4.87 3.60 2.85
C PHE A 10 -3.99 4.81 2.53
N GLY A 11 -3.41 4.84 1.35
CA GLY A 11 -2.84 6.07 0.79
C GLY A 11 -3.84 7.24 0.88
N ARG A 12 -3.35 8.45 1.06
CA ARG A 12 -4.13 9.69 1.25
C ARG A 12 -4.81 9.84 2.62
N THR A 13 -4.46 9.03 3.61
CA THR A 13 -4.93 9.18 5.00
C THR A 13 -3.86 9.78 5.93
N GLY A 14 -2.88 10.53 5.39
CA GLY A 14 -1.78 11.08 6.18
C GLY A 14 -0.61 10.12 6.37
N THR A 15 -0.50 9.09 5.52
CA THR A 15 0.55 8.06 5.59
C THR A 15 1.95 8.63 5.49
N TRP A 16 2.16 9.72 4.71
CA TRP A 16 3.45 10.39 4.61
C TRP A 16 3.89 11.03 5.94
N SER A 17 2.99 11.72 6.63
CA SER A 17 3.26 12.31 7.95
C SER A 17 3.54 11.23 8.98
N THR A 18 2.78 10.14 8.94
CA THR A 18 2.97 8.98 9.79
C THR A 18 4.31 8.29 9.54
N PHE A 19 4.70 8.12 8.27
CA PHE A 19 6.01 7.63 7.86
C PHE A 19 7.15 8.48 8.46
N ALA A 20 7.06 9.81 8.31
CA ALA A 20 8.05 10.72 8.86
C ALA A 20 8.11 10.66 10.39
N ALA A 21 6.96 10.59 11.06
CA ALA A 21 6.87 10.49 12.51
C ALA A 21 7.48 9.18 13.04
N LEU A 22 7.15 8.04 12.45
CA LEU A 22 7.69 6.75 12.87
C LEU A 22 9.21 6.68 12.71
N ASN A 23 9.75 7.17 11.58
CA ASN A 23 11.20 7.24 11.40
C ASN A 23 11.86 8.13 12.47
N ARG A 24 11.27 9.29 12.82
CA ARG A 24 11.77 10.16 13.89
C ARG A 24 11.74 9.51 15.27
N LEU A 25 10.76 8.66 15.52
CA LEU A 25 10.61 7.90 16.76
C LEU A 25 11.53 6.66 16.82
N GLY A 26 12.38 6.45 15.83
CA GLY A 26 13.30 5.31 15.79
C GLY A 26 12.68 4.00 15.30
N PHE A 27 11.56 4.08 14.59
CA PHE A 27 10.96 2.96 13.86
C PHE A 27 11.24 3.10 12.36
N PRO A 28 12.33 2.53 11.82
CA PRO A 28 12.55 2.52 10.38
C PRO A 28 11.28 2.03 9.67
N CYS A 29 10.69 2.90 8.85
CA CYS A 29 9.36 2.69 8.33
C CYS A 29 9.37 2.42 6.83
N TYR A 30 8.59 1.44 6.39
CA TYR A 30 8.37 1.11 4.99
C TYR A 30 7.15 1.85 4.44
N HIS A 31 7.24 2.34 3.21
CA HIS A 31 6.20 3.10 2.52
C HIS A 31 6.32 2.84 1.01
N MET A 32 5.32 3.19 0.19
CA MET A 32 5.42 3.06 -1.27
C MET A 32 6.68 3.72 -1.83
N GLN A 33 7.12 4.83 -1.24
CA GLN A 33 8.37 5.50 -1.63
C GLN A 33 9.58 4.56 -1.57
N GLU A 34 9.63 3.66 -0.57
CA GLU A 34 10.72 2.71 -0.41
C GLU A 34 10.76 1.68 -1.55
N VAL A 35 9.61 1.38 -2.16
CA VAL A 35 9.52 0.53 -3.35
C VAL A 35 10.02 1.23 -4.61
N ILE A 36 9.71 2.53 -4.73
CA ILE A 36 9.92 3.29 -5.97
C ILE A 36 11.30 3.94 -6.00
N LEU A 37 11.73 4.56 -4.91
CA LEU A 37 12.88 5.47 -4.89
C LEU A 37 14.11 4.90 -4.18
N ASN A 38 13.95 3.97 -3.25
CA ASN A 38 15.07 3.45 -2.48
C ASN A 38 15.87 2.43 -3.28
N LYS A 39 17.04 2.84 -3.76
CA LYS A 39 17.94 1.98 -4.54
C LYS A 39 18.47 0.77 -3.76
N ALA A 40 18.46 0.80 -2.43
CA ALA A 40 18.83 -0.34 -1.60
C ALA A 40 17.78 -1.46 -1.66
N ASN A 41 16.54 -1.14 -1.98
CA ASN A 41 15.41 -2.06 -2.08
C ASN A 41 15.25 -2.66 -3.50
N LYS A 42 16.37 -2.90 -4.18
CA LYS A 42 16.34 -3.58 -5.48
C LYS A 42 15.65 -4.94 -5.34
N GLY A 43 14.61 -5.16 -6.13
CA GLY A 43 13.84 -6.41 -6.08
C GLY A 43 12.54 -6.33 -5.27
N HIS A 44 12.31 -5.30 -4.43
CA HIS A 44 11.06 -5.15 -3.69
C HIS A 44 9.85 -5.05 -4.61
N LEU A 45 9.95 -4.36 -5.74
CA LEU A 45 8.89 -4.34 -6.73
C LEU A 45 8.56 -5.74 -7.28
N ASN A 46 9.56 -6.59 -7.51
CA ASN A 46 9.32 -7.98 -7.92
C ASN A 46 8.67 -8.81 -6.80
N PHE A 47 9.08 -8.58 -5.55
CA PHE A 47 8.46 -9.21 -4.39
C PHE A 47 6.97 -8.83 -4.30
N TRP A 48 6.64 -7.55 -4.32
CA TRP A 48 5.26 -7.08 -4.24
C TRP A 48 4.41 -7.49 -5.44
N ARG A 49 5.01 -7.58 -6.62
CA ARG A 49 4.35 -8.16 -7.78
C ARG A 49 4.03 -9.64 -7.58
N LYS A 50 4.92 -10.41 -6.94
CA LYS A 50 4.65 -11.81 -6.57
C LYS A 50 3.48 -11.90 -5.59
N VAL A 51 3.46 -11.04 -4.56
CA VAL A 51 2.34 -10.93 -3.61
C VAL A 51 1.04 -10.62 -4.33
N ALA A 52 1.05 -9.63 -5.23
CA ALA A 52 -0.13 -9.23 -6.02
C ALA A 52 -0.72 -10.35 -6.89
N ASN A 53 0.14 -11.24 -7.39
CA ASN A 53 -0.25 -12.37 -8.24
C ASN A 53 -0.53 -13.67 -7.46
N SER A 54 -0.41 -13.65 -6.13
CA SER A 54 -0.72 -14.79 -5.25
C SER A 54 -2.14 -14.66 -4.70
N LYS A 55 -2.73 -15.76 -4.28
CA LYS A 55 -4.01 -15.73 -3.55
C LYS A 55 -3.82 -15.04 -2.19
N PRO A 56 -4.84 -14.30 -1.67
CA PRO A 56 -4.80 -13.80 -0.29
C PRO A 56 -4.47 -14.91 0.71
N GLY A 57 -3.69 -14.60 1.74
CA GLY A 57 -3.24 -15.56 2.73
C GLY A 57 -2.09 -16.47 2.31
N THR A 58 -1.59 -16.37 1.06
CA THR A 58 -0.39 -17.11 0.63
C THR A 58 0.82 -16.67 1.47
N PRO A 59 1.57 -17.62 2.08
CA PRO A 59 2.78 -17.27 2.82
C PRO A 59 3.86 -16.65 1.91
N HIS A 60 4.47 -15.58 2.41
CA HIS A 60 5.59 -14.89 1.76
C HIS A 60 6.73 -14.69 2.76
N ASP A 61 7.94 -14.52 2.23
CA ASP A 61 9.13 -14.18 3.04
C ASP A 61 9.08 -12.67 3.41
N TRP A 62 8.25 -12.36 4.42
CA TRP A 62 8.09 -10.99 4.92
C TRP A 62 9.38 -10.46 5.53
N ASP A 63 10.18 -11.30 6.20
CA ASP A 63 11.46 -10.91 6.81
C ASP A 63 12.45 -10.39 5.77
N ARG A 64 12.41 -10.93 4.56
CA ARG A 64 13.21 -10.42 3.45
C ARG A 64 12.75 -9.04 2.98
N ALA A 65 11.43 -8.82 2.90
CA ALA A 65 10.88 -7.54 2.48
C ALA A 65 11.09 -6.44 3.52
N PHE A 66 11.04 -6.81 4.81
CA PHE A 66 11.14 -5.87 5.92
C PHE A 66 12.45 -5.98 6.70
N ALA A 67 13.53 -6.53 6.12
CA ALA A 67 14.80 -6.77 6.80
C ALA A 67 15.37 -5.55 7.52
N ASN A 68 15.17 -4.35 6.97
CA ASN A 68 15.68 -3.07 7.49
C ASN A 68 14.57 -2.18 8.09
N TYR A 69 13.37 -2.72 8.32
CA TYR A 69 12.20 -1.96 8.74
C TYR A 69 11.56 -2.58 9.97
N THR A 70 11.08 -1.74 10.88
CA THR A 70 10.32 -2.14 12.06
C THR A 70 8.89 -1.59 12.04
N ALA A 71 8.56 -0.80 11.04
CA ALA A 71 7.22 -0.30 10.79
C ALA A 71 6.90 -0.33 9.30
N THR A 72 5.62 -0.37 8.96
CA THR A 72 5.13 -0.16 7.60
C THR A 72 3.87 0.69 7.63
N VAL A 73 3.71 1.57 6.67
CA VAL A 73 2.50 2.37 6.43
C VAL A 73 2.28 2.51 4.93
N ASP A 74 1.07 2.89 4.52
CA ASP A 74 0.74 3.07 3.12
C ASP A 74 0.77 1.78 2.29
N ASN A 75 0.53 1.93 1.00
CA ASN A 75 0.75 0.85 0.05
C ASN A 75 2.25 0.48 -0.05
N PRO A 76 2.57 -0.75 -0.36
CA PRO A 76 1.68 -1.90 -0.48
C PRO A 76 1.42 -2.64 0.85
N GLY A 77 2.03 -2.19 1.97
CA GLY A 77 1.95 -2.85 3.28
C GLY A 77 0.52 -2.93 3.83
N CYS A 78 -0.23 -1.84 3.73
CA CYS A 78 -1.62 -1.81 4.19
C CYS A 78 -2.53 -2.82 3.45
N CYS A 79 -2.17 -3.20 2.23
CA CYS A 79 -2.94 -4.16 1.45
C CYS A 79 -2.90 -5.60 2.00
N VAL A 80 -1.95 -5.89 2.85
CA VAL A 80 -1.68 -7.23 3.41
C VAL A 80 -1.52 -7.20 4.94
N TRP A 81 -2.15 -6.21 5.58
CA TRP A 81 -1.98 -6.01 7.03
C TRP A 81 -2.35 -7.24 7.86
N ARG A 82 -3.35 -8.03 7.43
CA ARG A 82 -3.74 -9.27 8.11
C ARG A 82 -2.66 -10.35 8.04
N GLU A 83 -2.08 -10.53 6.85
CA GLU A 83 -0.97 -11.44 6.62
C GLU A 83 0.28 -11.02 7.41
N LEU A 84 0.52 -9.71 7.48
CA LEU A 84 1.61 -9.17 8.30
C LEU A 84 1.35 -9.36 9.79
N LEU A 85 0.13 -9.13 10.27
CA LEU A 85 -0.23 -9.37 11.67
C LEU A 85 -0.12 -10.86 12.04
N ALA A 86 -0.50 -11.75 11.13
CA ALA A 86 -0.32 -13.19 11.35
C ALA A 86 1.16 -13.59 11.42
N ALA A 87 2.03 -12.92 10.66
CA ALA A 87 3.48 -13.16 10.68
C ALA A 87 4.19 -12.50 11.86
N TYR A 88 3.65 -11.36 12.35
CA TYR A 88 4.19 -10.56 13.45
C TYR A 88 3.11 -10.27 14.50
N PRO A 89 2.70 -11.27 15.29
CA PRO A 89 1.52 -11.16 16.17
C PRO A 89 1.68 -10.13 17.30
N ASP A 90 2.90 -9.77 17.65
CA ASP A 90 3.20 -8.75 18.68
C ASP A 90 3.16 -7.31 18.12
N ALA A 91 3.03 -7.15 16.80
CA ALA A 91 2.98 -5.84 16.17
C ALA A 91 1.67 -5.11 16.51
N LYS A 92 1.75 -3.78 16.65
CA LYS A 92 0.58 -2.91 16.81
C LYS A 92 0.05 -2.51 15.44
N VAL A 93 -1.25 -2.65 15.24
CA VAL A 93 -1.92 -2.15 14.04
C VAL A 93 -2.26 -0.67 14.23
N LEU A 94 -1.88 0.15 13.26
CA LEU A 94 -2.12 1.59 13.23
C LEU A 94 -3.04 1.91 12.05
N LEU A 95 -4.26 2.35 12.34
CA LEU A 95 -5.20 2.82 11.33
C LEU A 95 -5.15 4.35 11.25
N THR A 96 -4.79 4.87 10.08
CA THR A 96 -4.91 6.29 9.76
C THR A 96 -6.14 6.54 8.90
N LEU A 97 -6.91 7.57 9.22
CA LEU A 97 -8.13 7.95 8.52
C LEU A 97 -7.96 9.32 7.85
N HIS A 98 -8.69 9.53 6.76
CA HIS A 98 -8.69 10.84 6.12
C HIS A 98 -9.49 11.84 6.98
N PRO A 99 -8.97 13.07 7.23
CA PRO A 99 -9.60 14.01 8.17
C PRO A 99 -10.99 14.48 7.72
N ARG A 100 -11.32 14.38 6.43
CA ARG A 100 -12.65 14.68 5.87
C ARG A 100 -13.47 13.41 5.61
N GLY A 101 -13.15 12.29 6.27
CA GLY A 101 -13.85 11.02 6.11
C GLY A 101 -13.68 10.36 4.75
N ALA A 102 -14.55 9.42 4.42
CA ALA A 102 -14.48 8.59 3.22
C ALA A 102 -14.65 9.40 1.92
N GLU A 103 -15.50 10.41 1.92
CA GLU A 103 -15.69 11.28 0.76
C GLU A 103 -14.42 12.08 0.44
N GLY A 104 -13.83 12.70 1.45
CA GLY A 104 -12.59 13.44 1.26
C GLY A 104 -11.41 12.53 0.88
N TRP A 105 -11.40 11.28 1.37
CA TRP A 105 -10.44 10.28 0.92
C TRP A 105 -10.62 9.95 -0.57
N TYR A 106 -11.86 9.71 -1.00
CA TYR A 106 -12.16 9.41 -2.39
C TYR A 106 -11.69 10.54 -3.31
N ASP A 107 -12.13 11.78 -3.03
CA ASP A 107 -11.75 12.95 -3.82
C ASP A 107 -10.22 13.09 -3.91
N SER A 108 -9.53 13.02 -2.76
CA SER A 108 -8.07 13.09 -2.72
C SER A 108 -7.40 11.96 -3.50
N THR A 109 -7.97 10.76 -3.49
CA THR A 109 -7.41 9.59 -4.18
C THR A 109 -7.58 9.70 -5.69
N ILE A 110 -8.76 10.09 -6.17
CA ILE A 110 -9.05 10.30 -7.60
C ILE A 110 -8.14 11.38 -8.17
N ASP A 111 -8.00 12.51 -7.48
CA ASP A 111 -7.24 13.67 -7.99
C ASP A 111 -5.73 13.48 -7.96
N THR A 112 -5.23 12.44 -7.28
CA THR A 112 -3.78 12.26 -7.10
C THR A 112 -3.27 10.90 -7.57
N ILE A 113 -3.51 9.84 -6.80
CA ILE A 113 -2.88 8.54 -7.05
C ILE A 113 -3.64 7.68 -8.06
N TYR A 114 -4.99 7.71 -8.08
CA TYR A 114 -5.76 6.96 -9.06
C TYR A 114 -5.74 7.62 -10.44
N PHE A 115 -5.64 8.94 -10.49
CA PHE A 115 -5.48 9.69 -11.74
C PHE A 115 -4.34 9.14 -12.61
N THR A 116 -3.23 8.71 -11.99
CA THR A 116 -2.08 8.17 -12.72
C THR A 116 -2.39 6.89 -13.49
N GLU A 117 -3.33 6.06 -13.03
CA GLU A 117 -3.72 4.83 -13.72
C GLU A 117 -4.36 5.09 -15.10
N ASN A 118 -4.98 6.27 -15.26
CA ASN A 118 -5.66 6.69 -16.48
C ASN A 118 -4.81 7.58 -17.41
N LEU A 119 -3.63 8.00 -16.97
CA LEU A 119 -2.73 8.81 -17.78
C LEU A 119 -2.13 8.01 -18.94
N TRP A 120 -2.27 8.53 -20.15
CA TRP A 120 -1.65 7.92 -21.34
C TRP A 120 -0.13 7.85 -21.25
N GLN A 121 0.51 8.84 -20.58
CA GLN A 121 1.94 8.86 -20.31
C GLN A 121 2.36 7.66 -19.43
N PHE A 122 1.54 7.29 -18.44
CA PHE A 122 1.81 6.13 -17.61
C PHE A 122 1.66 4.82 -18.40
N LYS A 123 0.68 4.74 -19.31
CA LYS A 123 0.53 3.61 -20.23
C LYS A 123 1.73 3.46 -21.17
N ILE A 124 2.28 4.57 -21.66
CA ILE A 124 3.53 4.56 -22.44
C ILE A 124 4.70 4.06 -21.59
N LEU A 125 4.84 4.55 -20.35
CA LEU A 125 5.87 4.09 -19.42
C LEU A 125 5.77 2.58 -19.14
N GLU A 126 4.54 2.07 -18.96
CA GLU A 126 4.28 0.63 -18.82
C GLU A 126 4.70 -0.15 -20.07
N TRP A 127 4.42 0.38 -21.25
CA TRP A 127 4.79 -0.27 -22.50
C TRP A 127 6.30 -0.27 -22.73
N LEU A 128 6.97 0.85 -22.48
CA LEU A 128 8.39 1.04 -22.80
C LEU A 128 9.34 0.49 -21.73
N THR A 129 8.93 0.40 -20.46
CA THR A 129 9.86 0.08 -19.38
C THR A 129 9.47 -1.16 -18.57
N PRO A 130 10.47 -1.98 -18.16
CA PRO A 130 10.22 -3.09 -17.24
C PRO A 130 9.68 -2.61 -15.88
N PHE A 131 10.08 -1.43 -15.41
CA PHE A 131 9.58 -0.83 -14.18
C PHE A 131 8.10 -0.51 -14.29
N GLY A 132 7.69 0.23 -15.31
CA GLY A 132 6.28 0.59 -15.52
C GLY A 132 5.38 -0.64 -15.60
N ARG A 133 5.75 -1.66 -16.39
CA ARG A 133 4.98 -2.92 -16.46
C ARG A 133 4.81 -3.61 -15.11
N LYS A 134 5.89 -3.69 -14.33
CA LYS A 134 5.84 -4.36 -13.02
C LYS A 134 5.05 -3.56 -12.00
N PHE A 135 5.21 -2.24 -11.99
CA PHE A 135 4.50 -1.35 -11.09
C PHE A 135 3.00 -1.34 -11.38
N GLY A 136 2.61 -1.18 -12.65
CA GLY A 136 1.20 -1.21 -13.04
C GLY A 136 0.53 -2.56 -12.76
N ASP A 137 1.22 -3.69 -13.02
CA ASP A 137 0.70 -5.03 -12.69
C ASP A 137 0.48 -5.18 -11.18
N MET A 138 1.43 -4.75 -10.35
CA MET A 138 1.32 -4.78 -8.89
C MET A 138 0.21 -3.85 -8.39
N SER A 139 0.18 -2.61 -8.83
CA SER A 139 -0.80 -1.59 -8.41
C SER A 139 -2.23 -2.03 -8.74
N ARG A 140 -2.50 -2.38 -10.01
CA ARG A 140 -3.84 -2.82 -10.42
C ARG A 140 -4.33 -4.06 -9.68
N LYS A 141 -3.47 -5.05 -9.44
CA LYS A 141 -3.89 -6.30 -8.80
C LYS A 141 -3.99 -6.21 -7.29
N LEU A 142 -3.00 -5.58 -6.64
CA LEU A 142 -2.94 -5.56 -5.17
C LEU A 142 -3.74 -4.41 -4.58
N ILE A 143 -3.55 -3.19 -5.09
CA ILE A 143 -4.16 -1.98 -4.52
C ILE A 143 -5.58 -1.84 -5.05
N TRP A 144 -5.73 -1.62 -6.34
CA TRP A 144 -7.02 -1.30 -6.94
C TRP A 144 -7.94 -2.53 -7.04
N GLY A 145 -7.40 -3.70 -7.34
CA GLY A 145 -8.16 -4.93 -7.50
C GLY A 145 -8.49 -5.63 -6.19
N ARG A 146 -7.44 -6.09 -5.46
CA ARG A 146 -7.66 -6.92 -4.26
C ARG A 146 -8.29 -6.15 -3.12
N VAL A 147 -7.74 -5.00 -2.76
CA VAL A 147 -8.14 -4.28 -1.55
C VAL A 147 -9.31 -3.36 -1.83
N LEU A 148 -9.28 -2.64 -2.94
CA LEU A 148 -10.35 -1.72 -3.33
C LEU A 148 -11.38 -2.34 -4.28
N ALA A 149 -11.30 -3.66 -4.52
CA ALA A 149 -12.28 -4.43 -5.29
C ALA A 149 -12.60 -3.89 -6.70
N GLY A 150 -11.72 -3.08 -7.29
CA GLY A 150 -11.90 -2.48 -8.60
C GLY A 150 -13.04 -1.45 -8.70
N VAL A 151 -13.47 -0.87 -7.59
CA VAL A 151 -14.66 0.00 -7.54
C VAL A 151 -14.35 1.50 -7.64
N MET A 152 -13.11 1.88 -7.91
CA MET A 152 -12.69 3.29 -7.88
C MET A 152 -13.38 4.18 -8.92
N ASP A 153 -13.90 3.63 -10.00
CA ASP A 153 -14.67 4.38 -11.01
C ASP A 153 -16.13 4.68 -10.58
N ASP A 154 -16.57 4.10 -9.47
CA ASP A 154 -17.88 4.29 -8.86
C ASP A 154 -17.71 4.91 -7.47
N ARG A 155 -18.06 6.19 -7.33
CA ARG A 155 -17.85 6.97 -6.10
C ARG A 155 -18.53 6.34 -4.88
N GLU A 156 -19.79 5.93 -5.02
CA GLU A 156 -20.56 5.40 -3.90
C GLU A 156 -19.99 4.05 -3.43
N ARG A 157 -19.67 3.17 -4.38
CA ARG A 157 -19.05 1.88 -4.08
C ARG A 157 -17.65 2.01 -3.49
N ALA A 158 -16.85 2.97 -3.96
CA ALA A 158 -15.52 3.23 -3.42
C ALA A 158 -15.59 3.74 -1.97
N ILE A 159 -16.51 4.67 -1.67
CA ILE A 159 -16.77 5.16 -0.32
C ILE A 159 -17.26 4.03 0.59
N ALA A 160 -18.22 3.23 0.13
CA ALA A 160 -18.71 2.07 0.89
C ALA A 160 -17.58 1.05 1.18
N ARG A 161 -16.70 0.80 0.20
CA ARG A 161 -15.54 -0.09 0.39
C ARG A 161 -14.53 0.48 1.39
N TYR A 162 -14.27 1.80 1.34
CA TYR A 162 -13.40 2.46 2.33
C TYR A 162 -13.96 2.28 3.76
N ASN A 163 -15.25 2.54 3.97
CA ASN A 163 -15.89 2.41 5.26
C ASN A 163 -15.85 0.95 5.76
N ALA A 164 -16.23 0.00 4.91
CA ALA A 164 -16.16 -1.42 5.26
C ALA A 164 -14.74 -1.85 5.65
N TYR A 165 -13.72 -1.43 4.89
CA TYR A 165 -12.33 -1.73 5.22
C TYR A 165 -11.91 -1.09 6.56
N THR A 166 -12.34 0.13 6.83
CA THR A 166 -12.04 0.83 8.09
C THR A 166 -12.63 0.09 9.30
N GLU A 167 -13.82 -0.48 9.15
CA GLU A 167 -14.46 -1.30 10.19
C GLU A 167 -13.81 -2.68 10.35
N GLU A 168 -13.20 -3.20 9.28
CA GLU A 168 -12.48 -4.48 9.31
C GLU A 168 -11.16 -4.40 10.10
N VAL A 169 -10.55 -3.22 10.21
CA VAL A 169 -9.27 -2.98 10.91
C VAL A 169 -9.49 -2.74 12.38
#